data_ee475c6d6c04ee78a38adf9144409392
#
_entry.id   ee475c6d6c04ee78a38adf9144409392
#
_cell.length_a   1.000
_cell.length_b   1.000
_cell.length_c   1.000
_cell.angle_alpha   90.00
_cell.angle_beta   90.00
_cell.angle_gamma   90.00
#
_symmetry.space_group_name_H-M   'P 1'
#
loop_
_entity.id
_entity.type
_entity.pdbx_description
1 polymer ?
#
loop_
_entity_poly.entity_id
_entity_poly.type
_entity_poly.pdbx_seq_one_letter_code
_entity_poly.pdbx_strand_id
1 'polypeptide(L)'
;MYTIASNEITSRIESYKALWGMWIEDAQSGEPVAYDGIQNVQTDIQSTSLSDDIELGAVCSQSVTAELVDDGTKYLGNEYVFSLYMKDSSAFTTYATLEAYTYAELSKLTVEQISKLGEILGGERIPLGRFTCVKSKKSGGNTEVTFADRLYFSDKVYKPKVTLPAWSKAIEDDICKQLGLENGNDYTKPAKLRVKGRARLYGKGHIRLKTANFDFKINAVPKDTTMRQMLSYIASAQGEFGYVDRFGRYVRKWYGRPVKLLDNNTIDLPTLSERQNVIVGIVCNVSDSQTLRLGNTTGSTGRVLEFENPYMTSSLLQSLWHRIQGFSWYTTELFHRLGDPRFDIGDVVTYDSGTETFDIPITNLGFNFDGGLSADISAVGLSVEEQL
;
A
#
# COMPACT_ATOMS: atom_id res chain seq x y z
N MET A 1 -4.51 -3.99 -7.43
CA MET A 1 -5.86 -3.36 -7.40
C MET A 1 -6.83 -4.27 -6.68
N TYR A 2 -7.58 -3.72 -5.74
CA TYR A 2 -8.58 -4.45 -4.95
C TYR A 2 -9.76 -4.88 -5.85
N THR A 3 -10.28 -6.07 -5.61
CA THR A 3 -11.43 -6.61 -6.35
C THR A 3 -12.68 -6.47 -5.52
N ILE A 4 -13.65 -5.69 -6.00
CA ILE A 4 -14.98 -5.54 -5.42
C ILE A 4 -15.85 -6.69 -5.92
N ALA A 5 -16.57 -7.34 -5.01
CA ALA A 5 -17.43 -8.48 -5.36
C ALA A 5 -18.70 -8.04 -6.10
N SER A 6 -19.27 -6.87 -5.75
CA SER A 6 -20.47 -6.34 -6.37
C SER A 6 -20.20 -5.76 -7.76
N ASN A 7 -20.85 -6.33 -8.78
CA ASN A 7 -20.83 -5.80 -10.14
C ASN A 7 -21.52 -4.43 -10.23
N GLU A 8 -22.51 -4.17 -9.39
CA GLU A 8 -23.22 -2.89 -9.38
C GLU A 8 -22.34 -1.76 -8.85
N ILE A 9 -21.61 -2.00 -7.73
CA ILE A 9 -20.63 -1.05 -7.20
C ILE A 9 -19.58 -0.75 -8.25
N THR A 10 -19.01 -1.79 -8.87
CA THR A 10 -18.03 -1.64 -9.96
C THR A 10 -18.58 -0.80 -11.11
N SER A 11 -19.82 -1.07 -11.56
CA SER A 11 -20.47 -0.30 -12.64
C SER A 11 -20.70 1.16 -12.27
N ARG A 12 -21.07 1.46 -11.02
CA ARG A 12 -21.24 2.85 -10.56
C ARG A 12 -19.93 3.61 -10.49
N ILE A 13 -18.84 2.96 -10.08
CA ILE A 13 -17.49 3.55 -10.12
C ILE A 13 -17.13 3.89 -11.58
N GLU A 14 -17.32 2.95 -12.49
CA GLU A 14 -16.94 3.11 -13.89
C GLU A 14 -17.86 4.10 -14.66
N SER A 15 -19.08 4.30 -14.21
CA SER A 15 -20.00 5.28 -14.77
C SER A 15 -20.01 6.62 -14.05
N TYR A 16 -19.07 6.84 -13.09
CA TYR A 16 -18.93 8.09 -12.32
C TYR A 16 -20.14 8.48 -11.48
N LYS A 17 -20.92 7.49 -11.03
CA LYS A 17 -22.13 7.67 -10.22
C LYS A 17 -21.97 7.20 -8.78
N ALA A 18 -20.72 6.99 -8.35
CA ALA A 18 -20.43 6.54 -7.02
C ALA A 18 -20.64 7.67 -5.99
N LEU A 19 -21.50 7.42 -5.02
CA LEU A 19 -21.67 8.26 -3.84
C LEU A 19 -21.10 7.47 -2.66
N TRP A 20 -20.11 8.05 -1.99
CA TRP A 20 -19.39 7.35 -0.94
C TRP A 20 -19.87 7.75 0.45
N GLY A 21 -19.84 6.79 1.36
CA GLY A 21 -19.90 6.98 2.79
C GLY A 21 -18.68 6.35 3.45
N MET A 22 -18.33 6.84 4.64
CA MET A 22 -17.26 6.30 5.47
C MET A 22 -17.85 5.54 6.64
N TRP A 23 -17.22 4.43 7.00
CA TRP A 23 -17.57 3.60 8.14
C TRP A 23 -16.34 3.34 8.98
N ILE A 24 -16.40 3.66 10.25
CA ILE A 24 -15.34 3.40 11.22
C ILE A 24 -15.91 2.52 12.31
N GLU A 25 -15.28 1.38 12.56
CA GLU A 25 -15.71 0.43 13.60
C GLU A 25 -14.54 0.07 14.51
N ASP A 26 -14.84 -0.20 15.77
CA ASP A 26 -13.87 -0.75 16.71
C ASP A 26 -13.44 -2.15 16.27
N ALA A 27 -12.12 -2.35 16.18
CA ALA A 27 -11.57 -3.58 15.62
C ALA A 27 -11.77 -4.84 16.49
N GLN A 28 -12.12 -4.67 17.78
CA GLN A 28 -12.33 -5.78 18.70
C GLN A 28 -13.81 -6.13 18.82
N SER A 29 -14.67 -5.12 19.04
CA SER A 29 -16.10 -5.33 19.20
C SER A 29 -16.85 -5.42 17.87
N GLY A 30 -16.32 -4.78 16.81
CA GLY A 30 -17.00 -4.59 15.52
C GLY A 30 -18.14 -3.59 15.61
N GLU A 31 -18.23 -2.80 16.71
CA GLU A 31 -19.23 -1.75 16.86
C GLU A 31 -18.84 -0.51 16.05
N PRO A 32 -19.77 0.08 15.31
CA PRO A 32 -19.52 1.35 14.63
C PRO A 32 -19.36 2.46 15.66
N VAL A 33 -18.27 3.21 15.56
CA VAL A 33 -17.96 4.31 16.50
C VAL A 33 -18.17 5.69 15.92
N ALA A 34 -18.12 5.82 14.59
CA ALA A 34 -18.40 7.10 13.93
C ALA A 34 -18.76 6.81 12.46
N TYR A 35 -20.02 6.88 12.11
CA TYR A 35 -20.44 6.82 10.71
C TYR A 35 -21.33 7.99 10.31
N ASP A 36 -22.00 8.63 11.27
CA ASP A 36 -22.80 9.83 11.07
C ASP A 36 -22.06 11.13 11.44
N GLY A 37 -21.08 11.02 12.31
CA GLY A 37 -20.32 12.16 12.81
C GLY A 37 -18.97 12.37 12.14
N ILE A 38 -18.74 11.72 10.98
CA ILE A 38 -17.50 11.89 10.23
C ILE A 38 -17.62 13.14 9.37
N GLN A 39 -16.80 14.15 9.67
CA GLN A 39 -16.77 15.41 8.92
C GLN A 39 -15.71 15.35 7.82
N ASN A 40 -14.52 14.87 8.15
CA ASN A 40 -13.42 14.75 7.23
C ASN A 40 -12.56 13.54 7.59
N VAL A 41 -12.10 12.78 6.61
CA VAL A 41 -11.09 11.74 6.76
C VAL A 41 -10.06 11.89 5.67
N GLN A 42 -8.82 12.11 6.06
CA GLN A 42 -7.69 12.16 5.17
C GLN A 42 -6.74 11.01 5.52
N THR A 43 -6.53 10.10 4.57
CA THR A 43 -5.40 9.19 4.70
C THR A 43 -4.15 9.98 4.37
N ASP A 44 -3.17 9.98 5.25
CA ASP A 44 -1.85 10.47 4.89
C ASP A 44 -1.36 9.65 3.71
N ILE A 45 -0.53 10.28 2.88
CA ILE A 45 -0.01 9.63 1.69
C ILE A 45 0.71 8.35 2.09
N GLN A 46 0.13 7.19 1.74
CA GLN A 46 0.79 5.91 1.86
C GLN A 46 1.90 5.85 0.80
N SER A 47 3.12 5.54 1.21
CA SER A 47 4.29 5.55 0.33
C SER A 47 4.92 4.18 0.20
N THR A 48 5.56 3.94 -0.95
CA THR A 48 6.45 2.79 -1.20
C THR A 48 7.91 3.14 -0.97
N SER A 49 8.21 4.40 -0.63
CA SER A 49 9.54 4.94 -0.44
C SER A 49 9.58 5.84 0.78
N LEU A 50 10.75 5.99 1.39
CA LEU A 50 11.02 6.93 2.48
C LEU A 50 11.66 8.24 1.96
N SER A 51 11.98 8.30 0.68
CA SER A 51 12.56 9.46 -0.02
C SER A 51 11.77 9.80 -1.28
N ASP A 52 12.22 10.81 -1.99
CA ASP A 52 11.63 11.26 -3.25
C ASP A 52 12.04 10.38 -4.46
N ASP A 53 12.53 9.18 -4.22
CA ASP A 53 12.90 8.22 -5.26
C ASP A 53 12.38 6.81 -4.94
N ILE A 54 12.34 5.94 -5.95
CA ILE A 54 12.00 4.52 -5.74
C ILE A 54 13.11 3.84 -4.94
N GLU A 55 12.75 3.23 -3.85
CA GLU A 55 13.65 2.53 -2.94
C GLU A 55 13.41 1.02 -2.89
N LEU A 56 14.50 0.27 -2.70
CA LEU A 56 14.45 -1.15 -2.41
C LEU A 56 14.41 -1.38 -0.90
N GLY A 57 13.40 -2.11 -0.45
CA GLY A 57 13.29 -2.46 0.96
C GLY A 57 12.65 -1.37 1.84
N ALA A 58 12.09 -0.30 1.27
CA ALA A 58 11.33 0.65 2.06
C ALA A 58 10.20 -0.07 2.82
N VAL A 59 10.04 0.24 4.11
CA VAL A 59 8.96 -0.27 4.97
C VAL A 59 8.24 0.91 5.56
N CYS A 60 7.15 1.30 4.90
CA CYS A 60 6.41 2.51 5.20
C CYS A 60 5.16 2.19 6.02
N SER A 61 4.93 2.97 7.08
CA SER A 61 3.67 2.97 7.81
C SER A 61 2.71 3.98 7.18
N GLN A 62 1.42 3.68 7.26
CA GLN A 62 0.35 4.60 6.87
C GLN A 62 -0.28 5.23 8.11
N SER A 63 -0.69 6.49 7.99
CA SER A 63 -1.53 7.15 8.97
C SER A 63 -2.83 7.70 8.34
N VAL A 64 -3.79 7.98 9.20
CA VAL A 64 -5.10 8.53 8.84
C VAL A 64 -5.45 9.59 9.85
N THR A 65 -5.81 10.78 9.38
CA THR A 65 -6.38 11.85 10.23
C THR A 65 -7.87 11.93 9.97
N ALA A 66 -8.66 11.98 11.03
CA ALA A 66 -10.10 12.12 10.94
C ALA A 66 -10.58 13.24 11.86
N GLU A 67 -11.54 14.02 11.39
CA GLU A 67 -12.30 14.96 12.18
C GLU A 67 -13.69 14.38 12.45
N LEU A 68 -13.97 14.10 13.72
CA LEU A 68 -15.17 13.42 14.18
C LEU A 68 -15.96 14.34 15.10
N VAL A 69 -17.29 14.24 15.11
CA VAL A 69 -18.12 14.91 16.10
C VAL A 69 -17.80 14.35 17.49
N ASP A 70 -17.60 15.21 18.48
CA ASP A 70 -17.30 14.78 19.86
C ASP A 70 -18.53 14.19 20.54
N ASP A 71 -18.61 12.87 20.54
CA ASP A 71 -19.64 12.08 21.23
C ASP A 71 -19.19 11.55 22.60
N GLY A 72 -17.99 11.96 23.06
CA GLY A 72 -17.38 11.51 24.30
C GLY A 72 -16.54 10.22 24.17
N THR A 73 -16.44 9.65 22.99
CA THR A 73 -15.66 8.43 22.72
C THR A 73 -14.17 8.64 23.02
N LYS A 74 -13.55 7.67 23.67
CA LYS A 74 -12.11 7.65 23.95
C LYS A 74 -11.38 6.83 22.89
N TYR A 75 -10.84 7.50 21.91
CA TYR A 75 -10.17 6.86 20.77
C TYR A 75 -8.76 6.35 21.11
N LEU A 76 -7.99 7.08 21.89
CA LEU A 76 -6.56 6.88 22.10
C LEU A 76 -6.21 5.44 22.55
N GLY A 77 -5.30 4.80 21.83
CA GLY A 77 -4.78 3.46 22.12
C GLY A 77 -5.65 2.30 21.60
N ASN A 78 -6.88 2.58 21.18
CA ASN A 78 -7.76 1.57 20.58
C ASN A 78 -7.50 1.44 19.07
N GLU A 79 -7.90 0.30 18.53
CA GLU A 79 -7.72 -0.04 17.11
C GLU A 79 -9.07 -0.02 16.39
N TYR A 80 -9.07 0.53 15.17
CA TYR A 80 -10.25 0.76 14.36
C TYR A 80 -10.06 0.26 12.93
N VAL A 81 -11.14 -0.20 12.32
CA VAL A 81 -11.20 -0.55 10.89
C VAL A 81 -11.92 0.57 10.16
N PHE A 82 -11.28 1.07 9.10
CA PHE A 82 -11.82 2.07 8.21
C PHE A 82 -12.29 1.41 6.93
N SER A 83 -13.50 1.72 6.52
CA SER A 83 -14.09 1.20 5.29
C SER A 83 -14.89 2.27 4.57
N LEU A 84 -14.92 2.20 3.26
CA LEU A 84 -15.86 2.93 2.43
C LEU A 84 -17.06 2.05 2.10
N TYR A 85 -18.21 2.65 1.97
CA TYR A 85 -19.38 2.01 1.39
C TYR A 85 -19.99 2.91 0.34
N MET A 86 -20.67 2.32 -0.63
CA MET A 86 -21.40 3.08 -1.63
C MET A 86 -22.80 3.35 -1.12
N LYS A 87 -23.21 4.63 -1.17
CA LYS A 87 -24.56 5.06 -0.76
C LYS A 87 -25.58 4.76 -1.86
N ASP A 88 -26.72 4.25 -1.46
CA ASP A 88 -27.94 4.22 -2.26
C ASP A 88 -28.97 5.16 -1.64
N SER A 89 -29.06 6.36 -2.17
CA SER A 89 -29.99 7.39 -1.67
C SER A 89 -31.47 7.03 -1.85
N SER A 90 -31.78 5.98 -2.59
CA SER A 90 -33.14 5.50 -2.84
C SER A 90 -33.52 4.27 -1.99
N ALA A 91 -32.57 3.67 -1.29
CA ALA A 91 -32.78 2.43 -0.56
C ALA A 91 -33.17 2.68 0.90
N PHE A 92 -34.23 2.02 1.32
CA PHE A 92 -34.59 1.86 2.74
C PHE A 92 -34.10 0.50 3.23
N THR A 93 -33.76 0.40 4.50
CA THR A 93 -33.46 -0.90 5.11
C THR A 93 -34.65 -1.82 4.96
N THR A 94 -34.50 -2.86 4.16
CA THR A 94 -35.49 -3.90 3.93
C THR A 94 -35.10 -5.17 4.66
N TYR A 95 -36.01 -6.11 4.75
CA TYR A 95 -35.72 -7.44 5.28
C TYR A 95 -34.57 -8.13 4.50
N ALA A 96 -34.57 -7.99 3.18
CA ALA A 96 -33.51 -8.50 2.32
C ALA A 96 -32.13 -7.86 2.61
N THR A 97 -32.09 -6.58 3.00
CA THR A 97 -30.87 -5.92 3.44
C THR A 97 -30.32 -6.55 4.72
N LEU A 98 -31.22 -6.90 5.66
CA LEU A 98 -30.83 -7.49 6.94
C LEU A 98 -30.36 -8.95 6.79
N GLU A 99 -30.83 -9.68 5.78
CA GLU A 99 -30.38 -11.06 5.50
C GLU A 99 -28.87 -11.14 5.15
N ALA A 100 -28.25 -10.03 4.71
CA ALA A 100 -26.83 -9.97 4.44
C ALA A 100 -25.97 -9.96 5.72
N TYR A 101 -26.57 -9.76 6.90
CA TYR A 101 -25.89 -9.65 8.19
C TYR A 101 -26.26 -10.79 9.11
N THR A 102 -25.31 -11.27 9.90
CA THR A 102 -25.59 -12.25 10.96
C THR A 102 -26.31 -11.58 12.13
N TYR A 103 -27.04 -12.37 12.92
CA TYR A 103 -27.67 -11.87 14.16
C TYR A 103 -26.65 -11.27 15.12
N ALA A 104 -25.44 -11.84 15.17
CA ALA A 104 -24.35 -11.33 16.02
C ALA A 104 -23.86 -9.93 15.58
N GLU A 105 -23.87 -9.64 14.30
CA GLU A 105 -23.53 -8.32 13.74
C GLU A 105 -24.66 -7.33 14.01
N LEU A 106 -25.90 -7.70 13.73
CA LEU A 106 -27.05 -6.83 13.96
C LEU A 106 -27.28 -6.50 15.45
N SER A 107 -27.00 -7.43 16.36
CA SER A 107 -27.16 -7.22 17.80
C SER A 107 -26.22 -6.17 18.40
N LYS A 108 -25.16 -5.81 17.66
CA LYS A 108 -24.21 -4.75 18.04
C LYS A 108 -24.65 -3.36 17.58
N LEU A 109 -25.65 -3.27 16.75
CA LEU A 109 -26.12 -2.02 16.15
C LEU A 109 -27.33 -1.47 16.90
N THR A 110 -27.42 -0.15 16.97
CA THR A 110 -28.64 0.54 17.40
C THR A 110 -29.73 0.46 16.33
N VAL A 111 -30.99 0.70 16.71
CA VAL A 111 -32.12 0.75 15.77
C VAL A 111 -31.86 1.77 14.64
N GLU A 112 -31.26 2.92 14.98
CA GLU A 112 -30.91 3.96 14.02
C GLU A 112 -29.83 3.50 13.04
N GLN A 113 -28.79 2.82 13.54
CA GLN A 113 -27.74 2.22 12.72
C GLN A 113 -28.30 1.13 11.79
N ILE A 114 -29.21 0.29 12.30
CA ILE A 114 -29.89 -0.74 11.50
C ILE A 114 -30.72 -0.07 10.39
N SER A 115 -31.40 1.04 10.67
CA SER A 115 -32.21 1.73 9.66
C SER A 115 -31.38 2.28 8.50
N LYS A 116 -30.11 2.59 8.73
CA LYS A 116 -29.16 3.10 7.73
C LYS A 116 -28.42 2.02 6.94
N LEU A 117 -28.50 0.76 7.34
CA LEU A 117 -27.88 -0.34 6.58
C LEU A 117 -28.45 -0.45 5.15
N GLY A 118 -29.68 -0.03 4.92
CA GLY A 118 -30.29 0.05 3.60
C GLY A 118 -29.61 1.05 2.66
N GLU A 119 -28.93 2.05 3.21
CA GLU A 119 -28.19 3.03 2.42
C GLU A 119 -26.88 2.46 1.85
N ILE A 120 -26.43 1.30 2.34
CA ILE A 120 -25.20 0.63 1.87
C ILE A 120 -25.57 -0.23 0.65
N LEU A 121 -25.18 0.23 -0.53
CA LEU A 121 -25.43 -0.50 -1.76
C LEU A 121 -24.78 -1.87 -1.75
N GLY A 122 -25.58 -2.92 -1.96
CA GLY A 122 -25.11 -4.30 -2.01
C GLY A 122 -24.56 -4.85 -0.70
N GLY A 123 -24.67 -4.11 0.42
CA GLY A 123 -24.13 -4.52 1.73
C GLY A 123 -22.60 -4.64 1.79
N GLU A 124 -21.88 -4.31 0.72
CA GLU A 124 -20.43 -4.45 0.64
C GLU A 124 -19.72 -3.21 1.16
N ARG A 125 -18.73 -3.43 2.03
CA ARG A 125 -17.79 -2.42 2.50
C ARG A 125 -16.41 -2.67 1.92
N ILE A 126 -15.78 -1.61 1.46
CA ILE A 126 -14.44 -1.65 0.89
C ILE A 126 -13.47 -1.25 1.98
N PRO A 127 -12.68 -2.16 2.54
CA PRO A 127 -11.75 -1.82 3.61
C PRO A 127 -10.65 -0.89 3.08
N LEU A 128 -10.31 0.14 3.85
CA LEU A 128 -9.18 1.03 3.61
C LEU A 128 -7.96 0.64 4.45
N GLY A 129 -8.21 0.14 5.66
CA GLY A 129 -7.13 -0.27 6.55
C GLY A 129 -7.58 -0.50 7.99
N ARG A 130 -6.62 -0.94 8.80
CA ARG A 130 -6.76 -1.17 10.23
C ARG A 130 -5.71 -0.36 10.97
N PHE A 131 -6.14 0.55 11.84
CA PHE A 131 -5.31 1.58 12.42
C PHE A 131 -5.52 1.72 13.93
N THR A 132 -4.44 2.01 14.65
CA THR A 132 -4.47 2.31 16.09
C THR A 132 -4.47 3.82 16.28
N CYS A 133 -5.35 4.36 17.12
CA CYS A 133 -5.34 5.77 17.45
C CYS A 133 -4.09 6.14 18.27
N VAL A 134 -3.25 7.01 17.72
CA VAL A 134 -1.98 7.45 18.32
C VAL A 134 -2.07 8.87 18.89
N LYS A 135 -3.05 9.66 18.43
CA LYS A 135 -3.28 11.02 18.91
C LYS A 135 -4.77 11.35 18.87
N SER A 136 -5.24 12.06 19.88
CA SER A 136 -6.61 12.55 19.94
C SER A 136 -6.62 13.92 20.61
N LYS A 137 -7.29 14.90 19.96
CA LYS A 137 -7.38 16.27 20.44
C LYS A 137 -8.80 16.78 20.26
N LYS A 138 -9.43 17.23 21.33
CA LYS A 138 -10.74 17.89 21.29
C LYS A 138 -10.59 19.37 20.91
N SER A 139 -11.45 19.84 20.02
CA SER A 139 -11.51 21.23 19.58
C SER A 139 -12.96 21.63 19.31
N GLY A 140 -13.53 22.44 20.18
CA GLY A 140 -14.94 22.82 20.07
C GLY A 140 -15.87 21.61 20.25
N GLY A 141 -16.75 21.38 19.27
CA GLY A 141 -17.66 20.22 19.22
C GLY A 141 -17.09 19.03 18.48
N ASN A 142 -15.82 19.09 18.07
CA ASN A 142 -15.17 18.04 17.25
C ASN A 142 -13.97 17.44 17.98
N THR A 143 -13.60 16.25 17.56
CA THR A 143 -12.37 15.56 17.97
C THR A 143 -11.53 15.26 16.73
N GLU A 144 -10.34 15.86 16.68
CA GLU A 144 -9.31 15.52 15.69
C GLU A 144 -8.55 14.30 16.19
N VAL A 145 -8.50 13.23 15.38
CA VAL A 145 -7.88 11.96 15.73
C VAL A 145 -6.88 11.57 14.65
N THR A 146 -5.70 11.15 15.08
CA THR A 146 -4.70 10.57 14.19
C THR A 146 -4.55 9.09 14.52
N PHE A 147 -4.65 8.27 13.50
CA PHE A 147 -4.50 6.83 13.56
C PHE A 147 -3.28 6.41 12.75
N ALA A 148 -2.62 5.34 13.15
CA ALA A 148 -1.48 4.78 12.43
C ALA A 148 -1.60 3.25 12.36
N ASP A 149 -1.09 2.66 11.29
CA ASP A 149 -0.99 1.21 11.19
C ASP A 149 0.04 0.63 12.18
N ARG A 150 0.12 -0.66 12.28
CA ARG A 150 1.01 -1.35 13.23
C ARG A 150 2.50 -1.18 12.92
N LEU A 151 2.90 -0.85 11.69
CA LEU A 151 4.29 -0.55 11.34
C LEU A 151 4.81 0.74 11.98
N TYR A 152 3.91 1.64 12.39
CA TYR A 152 4.27 2.83 13.18
C TYR A 152 5.09 2.47 14.43
N PHE A 153 4.85 1.29 15.02
CA PHE A 153 5.52 0.83 16.22
C PHE A 153 6.79 -0.01 15.95
N SER A 154 7.22 -0.13 14.69
CA SER A 154 8.31 -1.02 14.27
C SER A 154 9.72 -0.46 14.49
N ASP A 155 9.86 0.80 14.91
CA ASP A 155 11.17 1.44 15.17
C ASP A 155 11.79 1.02 16.51
N LYS A 156 11.19 0.05 17.20
CA LYS A 156 11.76 -0.58 18.39
C LYS A 156 12.85 -1.59 17.99
N VAL A 157 13.90 -1.69 18.82
CA VAL A 157 14.97 -2.67 18.64
C VAL A 157 14.38 -4.08 18.60
N TYR A 158 14.70 -4.81 17.55
CA TYR A 158 14.24 -6.18 17.37
C TYR A 158 14.96 -7.14 18.33
N LYS A 159 14.18 -7.88 19.08
CA LYS A 159 14.67 -8.95 19.98
C LYS A 159 14.12 -10.29 19.46
N PRO A 160 14.94 -11.10 18.75
CA PRO A 160 14.47 -12.36 18.19
C PRO A 160 13.89 -13.28 19.26
N LYS A 161 12.68 -13.80 19.02
CA LYS A 161 12.08 -14.89 19.79
C LYS A 161 12.28 -16.25 19.11
N VAL A 162 12.86 -16.24 17.92
CA VAL A 162 13.27 -17.44 17.18
C VAL A 162 14.73 -17.75 17.43
N THR A 163 15.09 -19.06 17.41
CA THR A 163 16.47 -19.49 17.54
C THR A 163 17.25 -19.23 16.28
N LEU A 164 18.38 -18.52 16.38
CA LEU A 164 19.30 -18.28 15.27
C LEU A 164 20.33 -19.44 15.13
N PRO A 165 20.76 -19.79 13.90
CA PRO A 165 20.37 -19.19 12.63
C PRO A 165 18.94 -19.56 12.20
N ALA A 166 18.19 -18.59 11.68
CA ALA A 166 16.82 -18.76 11.23
C ALA A 166 16.64 -18.37 9.75
N TRP A 167 15.57 -18.85 9.13
CA TRP A 167 15.17 -18.42 7.80
C TRP A 167 14.54 -17.01 7.85
N SER A 168 14.73 -16.22 6.81
CA SER A 168 14.19 -14.85 6.73
C SER A 168 12.67 -14.81 6.94
N LYS A 169 11.94 -15.82 6.43
CA LYS A 169 10.52 -16.00 6.70
C LYS A 169 10.21 -16.11 8.21
N ALA A 170 10.96 -16.91 8.93
CA ALA A 170 10.73 -17.10 10.36
C ALA A 170 11.01 -15.82 11.18
N ILE A 171 11.96 -15.02 10.75
CA ILE A 171 12.25 -13.69 11.33
C ILE A 171 11.10 -12.72 11.02
N GLU A 172 10.62 -12.70 9.79
CA GLU A 172 9.49 -11.86 9.38
C GLU A 172 8.21 -12.22 10.14
N ASP A 173 7.91 -13.52 10.25
CA ASP A 173 6.77 -14.03 11.04
C ASP A 173 6.88 -13.63 12.53
N ASP A 174 8.08 -13.70 13.10
CA ASP A 174 8.33 -13.29 14.50
C ASP A 174 8.13 -11.79 14.70
N ILE A 175 8.63 -10.96 13.78
CA ILE A 175 8.43 -9.51 13.82
C ILE A 175 6.94 -9.16 13.67
N CYS A 176 6.27 -9.74 12.69
CA CYS A 176 4.82 -9.53 12.51
C CYS A 176 4.05 -9.88 13.79
N LYS A 177 4.36 -11.02 14.42
CA LYS A 177 3.75 -11.42 15.68
C LYS A 177 4.03 -10.43 16.81
N GLN A 178 5.25 -9.88 16.91
CA GLN A 178 5.60 -8.88 17.94
C GLN A 178 4.89 -7.55 17.72
N LEU A 179 4.57 -7.21 16.47
CA LEU A 179 3.79 -6.02 16.10
C LEU A 179 2.27 -6.25 16.17
N GLY A 180 1.81 -7.48 16.37
CA GLY A 180 0.38 -7.83 16.31
C GLY A 180 -0.17 -7.82 14.88
N LEU A 181 0.68 -8.08 13.87
CA LEU A 181 0.32 -8.21 12.46
C LEU A 181 0.24 -9.68 12.05
N GLU A 182 -0.57 -9.96 11.06
CA GLU A 182 -0.48 -11.19 10.26
C GLU A 182 0.54 -11.00 9.14
N ASN A 183 1.34 -12.02 8.85
CA ASN A 183 2.22 -12.03 7.69
C ASN A 183 1.41 -12.50 6.47
N GLY A 184 1.08 -11.58 5.58
CA GLY A 184 0.32 -11.84 4.35
C GLY A 184 1.17 -12.32 3.18
N ASN A 185 2.49 -12.50 3.35
CA ASN A 185 3.39 -12.90 2.28
C ASN A 185 3.31 -14.39 1.98
N ASP A 186 3.11 -14.72 0.69
CA ASP A 186 3.07 -16.10 0.23
C ASP A 186 4.44 -16.56 -0.26
N TYR A 187 5.16 -17.28 0.59
CA TYR A 187 6.47 -17.86 0.28
C TYR A 187 6.39 -19.12 -0.61
N THR A 188 5.20 -19.62 -0.88
CA THR A 188 5.02 -20.84 -1.69
C THR A 188 4.88 -20.55 -3.17
N LYS A 189 4.48 -19.33 -3.52
CA LYS A 189 4.31 -18.89 -4.91
C LYS A 189 5.56 -18.19 -5.40
N PRO A 190 6.24 -18.75 -6.44
CA PRO A 190 7.28 -17.99 -7.10
C PRO A 190 6.68 -16.69 -7.64
N ALA A 191 7.32 -15.55 -7.34
CA ALA A 191 6.92 -14.28 -7.92
C ALA A 191 6.83 -14.44 -9.45
N LYS A 192 5.63 -14.32 -10.01
CA LYS A 192 5.41 -14.46 -11.47
C LYS A 192 5.93 -13.22 -12.17
N LEU A 193 7.23 -13.15 -12.37
CA LEU A 193 7.86 -12.17 -13.24
C LEU A 193 7.58 -12.49 -14.70
N ARG A 194 6.76 -11.67 -15.32
CA ARG A 194 6.79 -11.52 -16.76
C ARG A 194 7.53 -10.22 -17.08
N VAL A 195 8.81 -10.35 -17.36
CA VAL A 195 9.56 -9.25 -17.97
C VAL A 195 8.97 -9.01 -19.36
N LYS A 196 8.28 -7.86 -19.55
CA LYS A 196 7.96 -7.32 -20.85
C LYS A 196 9.19 -6.53 -21.31
N GLY A 197 10.25 -7.21 -21.69
CA GLY A 197 11.46 -6.61 -22.22
C GLY A 197 11.84 -7.29 -23.50
N ARG A 198 11.70 -6.61 -24.64
CA ARG A 198 12.36 -6.84 -25.95
C ARG A 198 12.92 -8.26 -26.19
N ALA A 199 12.05 -9.27 -26.17
CA ALA A 199 12.37 -10.60 -26.63
C ALA A 199 12.62 -10.66 -28.16
N ARG A 200 13.09 -9.56 -28.78
CA ARG A 200 13.45 -9.52 -30.21
C ARG A 200 14.91 -9.82 -30.49
N LEU A 201 15.75 -9.96 -29.47
CA LEU A 201 17.19 -10.20 -29.69
C LEU A 201 17.64 -11.65 -29.46
N TYR A 202 16.84 -12.49 -28.84
CA TYR A 202 17.18 -13.91 -28.70
C TYR A 202 15.96 -14.76 -29.05
N GLY A 203 16.11 -15.58 -30.08
CA GLY A 203 15.08 -16.40 -30.70
C GLY A 203 14.15 -17.13 -29.72
N LYS A 204 13.03 -17.61 -30.23
CA LYS A 204 11.91 -18.28 -29.56
C LYS A 204 12.29 -19.23 -28.39
N GLY A 205 12.68 -18.66 -27.25
CA GLY A 205 12.94 -19.40 -26.03
C GLY A 205 12.19 -18.70 -24.90
N HIS A 206 11.12 -19.30 -24.41
CA HIS A 206 10.52 -18.87 -23.13
C HIS A 206 11.49 -19.24 -22.01
N ILE A 207 12.33 -18.30 -21.57
CA ILE A 207 13.09 -18.48 -20.35
C ILE A 207 12.07 -18.45 -19.20
N ARG A 208 11.67 -19.64 -18.73
CA ARG A 208 11.05 -19.79 -17.41
C ARG A 208 12.16 -19.53 -16.38
N LEU A 209 12.33 -18.29 -15.98
CA LEU A 209 13.05 -18.02 -14.75
C LEU A 209 12.25 -18.67 -13.62
N LYS A 210 12.76 -19.77 -13.09
CA LYS A 210 12.33 -20.26 -11.78
C LYS A 210 12.71 -19.16 -10.81
N THR A 211 11.74 -18.33 -10.43
CA THR A 211 11.90 -17.44 -9.29
C THR A 211 12.01 -18.35 -8.08
N ALA A 212 13.22 -18.54 -7.59
CA ALA A 212 13.45 -19.22 -6.34
C ALA A 212 12.70 -18.45 -5.23
N ASN A 213 12.10 -19.17 -4.30
CA ASN A 213 11.74 -18.58 -3.02
C ASN A 213 13.03 -18.03 -2.43
N PHE A 214 13.14 -16.70 -2.31
CA PHE A 214 14.34 -16.03 -1.79
C PHE A 214 14.40 -16.09 -0.26
N ASP A 215 13.95 -17.19 0.32
CA ASP A 215 14.15 -17.42 1.73
C ASP A 215 15.63 -17.70 1.97
N PHE A 216 16.28 -16.88 2.77
CA PHE A 216 17.71 -16.97 3.07
C PHE A 216 17.93 -17.08 4.57
N LYS A 217 19.08 -17.62 4.97
CA LYS A 217 19.42 -17.79 6.38
C LYS A 217 20.01 -16.52 6.95
N ILE A 218 19.50 -16.13 8.11
CA ILE A 218 19.98 -15.05 8.96
C ILE A 218 20.69 -15.68 10.15
N ASN A 219 22.03 -15.52 10.21
CA ASN A 219 22.86 -16.13 11.24
C ASN A 219 22.87 -15.32 12.54
N ALA A 220 22.82 -14.01 12.43
CA ALA A 220 22.81 -13.08 13.57
C ALA A 220 22.03 -11.82 13.18
N VAL A 221 21.44 -11.16 14.17
CA VAL A 221 20.84 -9.84 14.02
C VAL A 221 21.89 -8.80 14.46
N PRO A 222 22.20 -7.78 13.65
CA PRO A 222 23.09 -6.71 14.04
C PRO A 222 22.58 -6.02 15.31
N LYS A 223 23.52 -5.53 16.12
CA LYS A 223 23.19 -4.83 17.36
C LYS A 223 22.34 -3.60 17.06
N ASP A 224 21.38 -3.31 17.93
CA ASP A 224 20.49 -2.15 17.87
C ASP A 224 19.60 -2.03 16.60
N THR A 225 19.54 -3.09 15.77
CA THR A 225 18.68 -3.16 14.60
C THR A 225 17.21 -3.13 15.01
N THR A 226 16.42 -2.25 14.42
CA THR A 226 14.98 -2.16 14.67
C THR A 226 14.19 -3.23 13.91
N MET A 227 12.93 -3.46 14.31
CA MET A 227 12.03 -4.36 13.57
C MET A 227 11.84 -3.85 12.13
N ARG A 228 11.68 -2.53 11.93
CA ARG A 228 11.56 -1.91 10.60
C ARG A 228 12.79 -2.20 9.74
N GLN A 229 14.00 -2.00 10.28
CA GLN A 229 15.23 -2.27 9.54
C GLN A 229 15.37 -3.76 9.18
N MET A 230 14.99 -4.69 10.07
CA MET A 230 14.99 -6.11 9.74
C MET A 230 14.01 -6.45 8.61
N LEU A 231 12.80 -5.89 8.65
CA LEU A 231 11.83 -6.05 7.55
C LEU A 231 12.37 -5.43 6.25
N SER A 232 13.04 -4.28 6.32
CA SER A 232 13.70 -3.63 5.19
C SER A 232 14.79 -4.50 4.57
N TYR A 233 15.64 -5.14 5.38
CA TYR A 233 16.65 -6.07 4.89
C TYR A 233 16.04 -7.28 4.18
N ILE A 234 14.92 -7.81 4.70
CA ILE A 234 14.22 -8.93 4.08
C ILE A 234 13.57 -8.47 2.77
N ALA A 235 12.90 -7.33 2.76
CA ALA A 235 12.23 -6.78 1.58
C ALA A 235 13.24 -6.40 0.47
N SER A 236 14.35 -5.71 0.80
CA SER A 236 15.37 -5.31 -0.17
C SER A 236 16.09 -6.52 -0.81
N ALA A 237 16.34 -7.60 -0.04
CA ALA A 237 16.91 -8.81 -0.60
C ALA A 237 16.01 -9.45 -1.66
N GLN A 238 14.72 -9.15 -1.65
CA GLN A 238 13.73 -9.65 -2.60
C GLN A 238 13.35 -8.62 -3.66
N GLY A 239 13.88 -7.38 -3.59
CA GLY A 239 13.54 -6.31 -4.50
C GLY A 239 12.08 -5.86 -4.35
N GLU A 240 11.63 -5.74 -3.11
CA GLU A 240 10.27 -5.39 -2.75
C GLU A 240 10.28 -4.23 -1.76
N PHE A 241 9.15 -3.57 -1.60
CA PHE A 241 8.84 -2.69 -0.47
C PHE A 241 7.79 -3.35 0.41
N GLY A 242 7.74 -2.99 1.70
CA GLY A 242 6.82 -3.54 2.69
C GLY A 242 5.83 -2.51 3.20
N TYR A 243 4.59 -2.92 3.43
CA TYR A 243 3.53 -2.08 3.97
C TYR A 243 2.46 -2.94 4.65
N VAL A 244 1.51 -2.29 5.34
CA VAL A 244 0.32 -2.98 5.86
C VAL A 244 -0.80 -2.84 4.84
N ASP A 245 -1.36 -3.97 4.41
CA ASP A 245 -2.48 -3.98 3.47
C ASP A 245 -3.80 -3.55 4.14
N ARG A 246 -4.83 -3.33 3.34
CA ARG A 246 -6.15 -2.91 3.80
C ARG A 246 -6.85 -3.87 4.77
N PHE A 247 -6.33 -5.09 4.91
CA PHE A 247 -6.81 -6.09 5.89
C PHE A 247 -5.99 -6.11 7.18
N GLY A 248 -5.01 -5.23 7.32
CA GLY A 248 -4.14 -5.16 8.49
C GLY A 248 -3.03 -6.22 8.50
N ARG A 249 -2.62 -6.74 7.34
CA ARG A 249 -1.55 -7.73 7.19
C ARG A 249 -0.30 -7.07 6.65
N TYR A 250 0.87 -7.46 7.14
CA TYR A 250 2.13 -7.06 6.54
C TYR A 250 2.34 -7.81 5.21
N VAL A 251 2.53 -7.06 4.15
CA VAL A 251 2.76 -7.58 2.80
C VAL A 251 3.94 -6.88 2.15
N ARG A 252 4.59 -7.60 1.24
CA ARG A 252 5.66 -7.07 0.39
C ARG A 252 5.28 -7.23 -1.07
N LYS A 253 5.60 -6.23 -1.88
CA LYS A 253 5.42 -6.31 -3.33
C LYS A 253 6.42 -5.42 -4.07
N TRP A 254 6.53 -5.65 -5.35
CA TRP A 254 7.13 -4.75 -6.33
C TRP A 254 6.05 -4.34 -7.34
N TYR A 255 6.28 -3.30 -8.08
CA TYR A 255 5.37 -2.79 -9.09
C TYR A 255 5.01 -3.88 -10.10
N GLY A 256 3.73 -4.00 -10.36
CA GLY A 256 3.14 -5.02 -11.20
C GLY A 256 2.99 -4.59 -12.66
N ARG A 257 1.96 -5.16 -13.30
CA ARG A 257 1.50 -4.74 -14.62
C ARG A 257 0.44 -3.68 -14.46
N PRO A 258 0.24 -2.83 -15.49
CA PRO A 258 -0.90 -1.93 -15.52
C PRO A 258 -2.21 -2.67 -15.26
N VAL A 259 -2.99 -2.14 -14.32
CA VAL A 259 -4.25 -2.73 -13.85
C VAL A 259 -5.47 -1.97 -14.36
N LYS A 260 -5.30 -0.70 -14.75
CA LYS A 260 -6.37 0.15 -15.23
C LYS A 260 -5.82 1.25 -16.16
N LEU A 261 -6.61 1.58 -17.20
CA LEU A 261 -6.45 2.81 -17.97
C LEU A 261 -7.17 3.94 -17.21
N LEU A 262 -6.49 5.06 -16.99
CA LEU A 262 -7.08 6.24 -16.38
C LEU A 262 -7.91 7.01 -17.40
N ASP A 263 -9.09 7.45 -16.98
CA ASP A 263 -10.00 8.25 -17.78
C ASP A 263 -9.79 9.74 -17.50
N ASN A 264 -9.52 10.51 -18.55
CA ASN A 264 -9.31 11.96 -18.49
C ASN A 264 -10.50 12.74 -17.91
N ASN A 265 -11.70 12.15 -17.88
CA ASN A 265 -12.87 12.78 -17.26
C ASN A 265 -12.81 12.76 -15.73
N THR A 266 -12.02 11.87 -15.15
CA THR A 266 -11.94 11.66 -13.69
C THR A 266 -10.67 12.22 -13.07
N ILE A 267 -9.68 12.56 -13.86
CA ILE A 267 -8.38 13.06 -13.41
C ILE A 267 -8.15 14.50 -13.87
N ASP A 268 -7.36 15.24 -13.12
CA ASP A 268 -6.72 16.44 -13.63
C ASP A 268 -5.52 16.05 -14.51
N LEU A 269 -5.11 16.93 -15.42
CA LEU A 269 -3.97 16.64 -16.28
C LEU A 269 -2.75 16.32 -15.40
N PRO A 270 -2.13 15.15 -15.57
CA PRO A 270 -0.99 14.78 -14.75
C PRO A 270 0.22 15.65 -15.09
N THR A 271 0.99 16.00 -14.07
CA THR A 271 2.34 16.54 -14.26
C THR A 271 3.27 15.38 -14.53
N LEU A 272 4.01 15.42 -15.63
CA LEU A 272 4.96 14.38 -16.02
C LEU A 272 6.35 15.00 -16.17
N SER A 273 7.39 14.30 -15.69
CA SER A 273 8.78 14.70 -15.98
C SER A 273 9.08 14.60 -17.48
N GLU A 274 10.02 15.44 -17.99
CA GLU A 274 10.40 15.42 -19.40
C GLU A 274 11.08 14.12 -19.81
N ARG A 275 11.83 13.53 -18.89
CA ARG A 275 12.60 12.32 -19.13
C ARG A 275 12.07 11.15 -18.30
N GLN A 276 12.15 9.98 -18.89
CA GLN A 276 11.81 8.74 -18.21
C GLN A 276 12.95 8.33 -17.27
N ASN A 277 12.62 8.03 -16.02
CA ASN A 277 13.51 7.36 -15.11
C ASN A 277 13.65 5.90 -15.53
N VAL A 278 14.88 5.38 -15.55
CA VAL A 278 15.16 3.97 -15.91
C VAL A 278 16.20 3.42 -14.94
N ILE A 279 15.93 2.29 -14.32
CA ILE A 279 16.89 1.60 -13.45
C ILE A 279 17.97 0.96 -14.32
N VAL A 280 19.20 1.49 -14.23
CA VAL A 280 20.37 1.03 -15.00
C VAL A 280 21.44 0.37 -14.14
N GLY A 281 21.40 0.52 -12.83
CA GLY A 281 22.35 -0.08 -11.91
C GLY A 281 21.80 -0.23 -10.50
N ILE A 282 22.43 -1.09 -9.71
CA ILE A 282 22.20 -1.25 -8.28
C ILE A 282 23.51 -1.34 -7.52
N VAL A 283 23.52 -0.76 -6.34
CA VAL A 283 24.64 -0.77 -5.40
C VAL A 283 24.09 -1.20 -4.03
N CYS A 284 24.66 -2.24 -3.48
CA CYS A 284 24.32 -2.71 -2.14
C CYS A 284 25.54 -2.65 -1.21
N ASN A 285 25.44 -1.84 -0.17
CA ASN A 285 26.44 -1.79 0.90
C ASN A 285 26.13 -2.92 1.90
N VAL A 286 26.97 -3.95 1.90
CA VAL A 286 26.83 -5.12 2.79
C VAL A 286 27.48 -4.83 4.14
N SER A 287 28.58 -4.09 4.13
CA SER A 287 29.32 -3.60 5.31
C SER A 287 30.18 -2.40 4.93
N ASP A 288 30.80 -1.76 5.88
CA ASP A 288 31.72 -0.63 5.65
C ASP A 288 32.86 -0.98 4.66
N SER A 289 33.21 -2.25 4.53
CA SER A 289 34.29 -2.73 3.67
C SER A 289 33.82 -3.51 2.44
N GLN A 290 32.55 -3.80 2.32
CA GLN A 290 32.01 -4.64 1.24
C GLN A 290 30.82 -4.00 0.56
N THR A 291 30.98 -3.69 -0.72
CA THR A 291 29.91 -3.20 -1.59
C THR A 291 29.76 -4.12 -2.80
N LEU A 292 28.54 -4.51 -3.11
CA LEU A 292 28.19 -5.28 -4.30
C LEU A 292 27.54 -4.35 -5.33
N ARG A 293 27.88 -4.53 -6.62
CA ARG A 293 27.43 -3.68 -7.72
C ARG A 293 27.00 -4.52 -8.92
N LEU A 294 25.90 -4.13 -9.58
CA LEU A 294 25.46 -4.71 -10.85
C LEU A 294 24.87 -3.64 -11.77
N GLY A 295 24.99 -3.85 -13.08
CA GLY A 295 24.54 -2.89 -14.09
C GLY A 295 25.50 -1.71 -14.26
N ASN A 296 25.00 -0.62 -14.84
CA ASN A 296 25.75 0.63 -14.97
C ASN A 296 25.60 1.45 -13.69
N THR A 297 26.62 1.44 -12.84
CA THR A 297 26.62 2.13 -11.53
C THR A 297 27.26 3.52 -11.57
N THR A 298 27.54 4.06 -12.75
CA THR A 298 28.07 5.44 -12.89
C THR A 298 26.94 6.49 -12.91
N GLY A 299 25.68 6.06 -13.07
CA GLY A 299 24.52 6.95 -13.12
C GLY A 299 24.39 7.78 -14.42
N SER A 300 25.34 7.67 -15.35
CA SER A 300 25.39 8.52 -16.55
C SER A 300 24.24 8.34 -17.54
N THR A 301 23.47 7.26 -17.44
CA THR A 301 22.41 6.91 -18.41
C THR A 301 21.06 6.56 -17.77
N GLY A 302 20.92 6.74 -16.46
CA GLY A 302 19.69 6.42 -15.74
C GLY A 302 19.92 6.33 -14.23
N ARG A 303 18.95 5.73 -13.53
CA ARG A 303 18.94 5.63 -12.07
C ARG A 303 19.78 4.47 -11.56
N VAL A 304 20.56 4.73 -10.51
CA VAL A 304 21.28 3.72 -9.74
C VAL A 304 20.59 3.64 -8.37
N LEU A 305 20.02 2.50 -8.04
CA LEU A 305 19.41 2.30 -6.72
C LEU A 305 20.50 1.88 -5.72
N GLU A 306 20.66 2.66 -4.65
CA GLU A 306 21.60 2.39 -3.59
C GLU A 306 20.85 1.99 -2.32
N PHE A 307 21.30 0.95 -1.65
CA PHE A 307 20.71 0.48 -0.41
C PHE A 307 21.71 -0.30 0.45
N GLU A 308 21.36 -0.47 1.72
CA GLU A 308 22.15 -1.23 2.67
C GLU A 308 21.48 -2.56 3.00
N ASN A 309 22.23 -3.66 3.01
CA ASN A 309 21.71 -4.94 3.45
C ASN A 309 22.85 -5.87 3.87
N PRO A 310 23.04 -6.13 5.19
CA PRO A 310 24.12 -6.97 5.71
C PRO A 310 24.00 -8.45 5.34
N TYR A 311 22.85 -8.86 4.82
CA TYR A 311 22.59 -10.25 4.42
C TYR A 311 22.69 -10.47 2.92
N MET A 312 22.99 -9.40 2.15
CA MET A 312 23.06 -9.50 0.70
C MET A 312 24.26 -10.34 0.26
N THR A 313 24.00 -11.26 -0.67
CA THR A 313 25.03 -12.04 -1.35
C THR A 313 25.04 -11.71 -2.84
N SER A 314 26.14 -12.02 -3.53
CA SER A 314 26.22 -11.81 -4.99
C SER A 314 25.11 -12.53 -5.74
N SER A 315 24.71 -13.73 -5.31
CA SER A 315 23.62 -14.47 -5.95
C SER A 315 22.24 -13.84 -5.70
N LEU A 316 21.99 -13.34 -4.50
CA LEU A 316 20.75 -12.60 -4.21
C LEU A 316 20.70 -11.31 -5.02
N LEU A 317 21.79 -10.53 -5.04
CA LEU A 317 21.86 -9.30 -5.80
C LEU A 317 21.66 -9.55 -7.31
N GLN A 318 22.23 -10.62 -7.85
CA GLN A 318 22.02 -11.00 -9.26
C GLN A 318 20.56 -11.33 -9.56
N SER A 319 19.90 -12.06 -8.66
CA SER A 319 18.49 -12.39 -8.79
C SER A 319 17.61 -11.15 -8.69
N LEU A 320 17.91 -10.26 -7.77
CA LEU A 320 17.27 -8.95 -7.64
C LEU A 320 17.43 -8.14 -8.93
N TRP A 321 18.66 -8.03 -9.44
CA TRP A 321 18.95 -7.29 -10.66
C TRP A 321 18.13 -7.77 -11.85
N HIS A 322 18.06 -9.09 -12.07
CA HIS A 322 17.21 -9.65 -13.14
C HIS A 322 15.74 -9.29 -13.01
N ARG A 323 15.28 -8.97 -11.80
CA ARG A 323 13.90 -8.60 -11.53
C ARG A 323 13.60 -7.13 -11.86
N ILE A 324 14.52 -6.22 -11.56
CA ILE A 324 14.24 -4.78 -11.59
C ILE A 324 14.93 -4.04 -12.73
N GLN A 325 15.94 -4.64 -13.41
CA GLN A 325 16.67 -3.99 -14.49
C GLN A 325 15.75 -3.49 -15.59
N GLY A 326 15.94 -2.25 -16.03
CA GLY A 326 15.15 -1.63 -17.08
C GLY A 326 13.72 -1.28 -16.69
N PHE A 327 13.35 -1.38 -15.38
CA PHE A 327 12.11 -0.77 -14.90
C PHE A 327 12.18 0.73 -15.15
N SER A 328 11.12 1.28 -15.73
CA SER A 328 11.12 2.67 -16.16
C SER A 328 9.77 3.32 -15.90
N TRP A 329 9.81 4.60 -15.53
CA TRP A 329 8.63 5.41 -15.21
C TRP A 329 8.91 6.89 -15.41
N TYR A 330 7.85 7.69 -15.46
CA TYR A 330 7.93 9.15 -15.37
C TYR A 330 7.63 9.58 -13.95
N THR A 331 8.36 10.56 -13.41
CA THR A 331 7.95 11.25 -12.18
C THR A 331 6.61 11.91 -12.48
N THR A 332 5.61 11.65 -11.65
CA THR A 332 4.22 12.01 -11.97
C THR A 332 3.51 12.45 -10.70
N GLU A 333 2.72 13.51 -10.83
CA GLU A 333 1.71 13.90 -9.86
C GLU A 333 0.34 13.93 -10.56
N LEU A 334 -0.65 13.34 -9.91
CA LEU A 334 -1.98 13.15 -10.45
C LEU A 334 -3.03 13.31 -9.36
N PHE A 335 -4.03 14.14 -9.60
CA PHE A 335 -5.22 14.24 -8.75
C PHE A 335 -6.40 13.52 -9.40
N HIS A 336 -6.96 12.53 -8.70
CA HIS A 336 -8.15 11.80 -9.12
C HIS A 336 -9.38 12.35 -8.40
N ARG A 337 -10.17 13.16 -9.11
CA ARG A 337 -11.29 13.94 -8.56
C ARG A 337 -12.39 13.10 -7.92
N LEU A 338 -12.61 11.88 -8.42
CA LEU A 338 -13.66 10.98 -7.91
C LEU A 338 -13.13 9.89 -7.02
N GLY A 339 -11.79 9.78 -6.91
CA GLY A 339 -11.13 8.69 -6.22
C GLY A 339 -11.55 7.30 -6.74
N ASP A 340 -10.67 6.34 -6.66
CA ASP A 340 -11.01 4.94 -6.91
C ASP A 340 -10.45 4.10 -5.76
N PRO A 341 -11.30 3.66 -4.82
CA PRO A 341 -10.85 2.96 -3.62
C PRO A 341 -10.28 1.57 -3.91
N ARG A 342 -10.28 1.13 -5.17
CA ARG A 342 -9.66 -0.12 -5.60
C ARG A 342 -8.15 0.00 -5.73
N PHE A 343 -7.58 1.21 -5.85
CA PHE A 343 -6.13 1.40 -5.97
C PHE A 343 -5.41 1.08 -4.67
N ASP A 344 -4.24 0.46 -4.82
CA ASP A 344 -3.28 0.21 -3.76
C ASP A 344 -1.90 0.73 -4.20
N ILE A 345 -1.06 1.13 -3.24
CA ILE A 345 0.34 1.46 -3.53
C ILE A 345 1.01 0.30 -4.25
N GLY A 346 1.93 0.63 -5.19
CA GLY A 346 2.61 -0.37 -6.01
C GLY A 346 1.74 -0.98 -7.12
N ASP A 347 0.48 -0.56 -7.28
CA ASP A 347 -0.24 -0.79 -8.52
C ASP A 347 0.36 0.09 -9.62
N VAL A 348 0.17 -0.32 -10.87
CA VAL A 348 0.56 0.48 -12.04
C VAL A 348 -0.69 0.82 -12.81
N VAL A 349 -0.87 2.09 -13.14
CA VAL A 349 -1.98 2.55 -13.98
C VAL A 349 -1.44 3.07 -15.29
N THR A 350 -2.23 3.01 -16.36
CA THR A 350 -1.86 3.58 -17.66
C THR A 350 -2.62 4.87 -17.87
N TYR A 351 -1.93 5.93 -18.20
CA TYR A 351 -2.50 7.19 -18.67
C TYR A 351 -2.32 7.31 -20.17
N ASP A 352 -3.38 7.68 -20.87
CA ASP A 352 -3.39 7.93 -22.32
C ASP A 352 -3.59 9.43 -22.54
N SER A 353 -2.55 10.10 -23.06
CA SER A 353 -2.61 11.52 -23.41
C SER A 353 -3.31 11.79 -24.77
N GLY A 354 -3.69 10.73 -25.48
CA GLY A 354 -4.19 10.80 -26.87
C GLY A 354 -3.08 10.77 -27.92
N THR A 355 -1.82 11.05 -27.56
CA THR A 355 -0.63 10.94 -28.42
C THR A 355 0.31 9.84 -27.98
N GLU A 356 0.43 9.64 -26.67
CA GLU A 356 1.29 8.64 -26.06
C GLU A 356 0.62 8.03 -24.83
N THR A 357 1.03 6.83 -24.47
CA THR A 357 0.57 6.14 -23.26
C THR A 357 1.71 5.99 -22.27
N PHE A 358 1.43 6.28 -21.01
CA PHE A 358 2.40 6.25 -19.91
C PHE A 358 1.95 5.25 -18.85
N ASP A 359 2.84 4.35 -18.45
CA ASP A 359 2.63 3.49 -17.29
C ASP A 359 3.15 4.22 -16.04
N ILE A 360 2.25 4.50 -15.09
CA ILE A 360 2.50 5.23 -13.86
C ILE A 360 2.45 4.25 -12.69
N PRO A 361 3.59 3.92 -12.05
CA PRO A 361 3.59 3.15 -10.81
C PRO A 361 3.08 4.05 -9.67
N ILE A 362 2.09 3.58 -8.93
CA ILE A 362 1.58 4.29 -7.75
C ILE A 362 2.59 4.11 -6.62
N THR A 363 3.47 5.08 -6.45
CA THR A 363 4.42 5.10 -5.33
C THR A 363 3.81 5.71 -4.08
N ASN A 364 2.97 6.72 -4.26
CA ASN A 364 2.25 7.39 -3.20
C ASN A 364 0.75 7.44 -3.53
N LEU A 365 -0.06 7.19 -2.52
CA LEU A 365 -1.51 7.17 -2.61
C LEU A 365 -2.12 7.76 -1.34
N GLY A 366 -2.85 8.84 -1.48
CA GLY A 366 -3.66 9.44 -0.42
C GLY A 366 -5.13 9.49 -0.83
N PHE A 367 -6.04 9.17 0.07
CA PHE A 367 -7.47 9.35 -0.12
C PHE A 367 -7.98 10.48 0.76
N ASN A 368 -8.80 11.35 0.19
CA ASN A 368 -9.49 12.42 0.90
C ASN A 368 -11.00 12.16 0.82
N PHE A 369 -11.64 12.12 1.97
CA PHE A 369 -13.08 11.97 2.11
C PHE A 369 -13.65 13.21 2.83
N ASP A 370 -14.38 14.03 2.06
CA ASP A 370 -15.10 15.22 2.54
C ASP A 370 -16.47 15.26 1.88
N GLY A 371 -17.36 14.34 2.31
CA GLY A 371 -18.65 14.12 1.66
C GLY A 371 -18.58 13.46 0.26
N GLY A 372 -17.41 13.43 -0.34
CA GLY A 372 -17.04 12.72 -1.57
C GLY A 372 -15.68 12.05 -1.40
N LEU A 373 -15.24 11.28 -2.38
CA LEU A 373 -13.94 10.63 -2.39
C LEU A 373 -13.07 11.26 -3.47
N SER A 374 -11.86 11.68 -3.12
CA SER A 374 -10.80 12.02 -4.07
C SER A 374 -9.51 11.29 -3.71
N ALA A 375 -8.53 11.29 -4.61
CA ALA A 375 -7.25 10.66 -4.36
C ALA A 375 -6.10 11.44 -4.96
N ASP A 376 -5.01 11.56 -4.19
CA ASP A 376 -3.72 12.04 -4.63
C ASP A 376 -2.85 10.83 -4.97
N ILE A 377 -2.30 10.81 -6.18
CA ILE A 377 -1.50 9.71 -6.71
C ILE A 377 -0.19 10.30 -7.23
N SER A 378 0.94 9.71 -6.85
CA SER A 378 2.21 10.10 -7.46
C SER A 378 3.13 8.91 -7.74
N ALA A 379 4.02 9.13 -8.69
CA ALA A 379 5.18 8.31 -8.96
C ALA A 379 6.43 9.13 -8.68
N VAL A 380 7.14 8.80 -7.58
CA VAL A 380 8.37 9.51 -7.17
C VAL A 380 9.52 9.25 -8.15
N GLY A 381 10.44 10.20 -8.24
CA GLY A 381 11.62 10.14 -9.13
C GLY A 381 12.30 11.50 -9.23
N LEU A 382 13.33 11.62 -10.04
CA LEU A 382 13.99 12.91 -10.24
C LEU A 382 13.02 13.96 -10.76
N SER A 383 13.06 15.14 -10.15
CA SER A 383 12.39 16.33 -10.66
C SER A 383 13.00 16.79 -12.00
N VAL A 384 12.29 17.66 -12.72
CA VAL A 384 12.79 18.24 -13.99
C VAL A 384 14.12 18.99 -13.77
N GLU A 385 14.24 19.69 -12.63
CA GLU A 385 15.46 20.45 -12.29
C GLU A 385 16.67 19.54 -12.03
N GLU A 386 16.46 18.36 -11.49
CA GLU A 386 17.52 17.37 -11.21
C GLU A 386 17.90 16.54 -12.44
N GLN A 387 17.12 16.63 -13.53
CA GLN A 387 17.38 15.93 -14.78
C GLN A 387 18.26 16.76 -15.75
N LEU A 388 18.51 18.05 -15.45
CA LEU A 388 19.36 18.94 -16.19
C LEU A 388 20.82 18.81 -15.75
#